data_5cfcf57eb644e95661d106542bd8b13c
#
_entry.id   5cfcf57eb644e95661d106542bd8b13c
#
_cell.length_a   1.000
_cell.length_b   1.000
_cell.length_c   1.000
_cell.angle_alpha   90.00
_cell.angle_beta   90.00
_cell.angle_gamma   90.00
#
_symmetry.space_group_name_H-M   'P 1'
#
loop_
_entity.id
_entity.type
_entity.pdbx_description
1 polymer ?
#
loop_
_entity_poly.entity_id
_entity_poly.type
_entity_poly.pdbx_seq_one_letter_code
_entity_poly.pdbx_strand_id
1 'polypeptide(L)'
;MAPLNGMNVGTPIHVLVKRKTFPAVGDRQAQLVLRDVSFEVAPRSFVVITGPSGCGKSTLLNIIAGLDTDYEGEIDLGPAKDSLTFIFQTPRLLPWSTVYENIALVLPDGDPRCAEIPAMIDRVGLAEAANAYPERLSLGMQRRAALARGFILQPEILLMDEPFVSLDDPTATSLRELLMELWHSQPTTVLFVTHDRSEAIQLGTRILRLSPGEASVAQDAVVNLNDAERRDRAAVLTEQNRIFAAT
;
A
#
# COMPACT_ATOMS: atom_id res chain seq x y z
N MET A 1 -1.97 -31.30 25.78
CA MET A 1 -1.59 -29.99 25.23
C MET A 1 -0.50 -30.26 24.18
N ALA A 2 -0.89 -30.28 22.91
CA ALA A 2 0.07 -30.38 21.80
C ALA A 2 0.61 -28.96 21.51
N PRO A 3 1.90 -28.79 21.19
CA PRO A 3 2.45 -27.50 20.81
C PRO A 3 1.87 -27.05 19.47
N LEU A 4 1.41 -25.82 19.39
CA LEU A 4 1.03 -25.13 18.14
C LEU A 4 2.32 -24.92 17.32
N ASN A 5 2.71 -25.95 16.59
CA ASN A 5 3.82 -25.89 15.65
C ASN A 5 3.34 -25.28 14.33
N GLY A 6 4.03 -24.22 13.87
CA GLY A 6 4.03 -23.79 12.47
C GLY A 6 3.22 -22.55 12.13
N MET A 7 3.19 -21.49 12.96
CA MET A 7 3.01 -20.16 12.39
C MET A 7 4.30 -19.85 11.62
N ASN A 8 4.19 -19.89 10.29
CA ASN A 8 5.23 -19.39 9.40
C ASN A 8 5.44 -17.90 9.74
N VAL A 9 6.42 -17.61 10.56
CA VAL A 9 6.82 -16.24 10.86
C VAL A 9 7.47 -15.76 9.57
N GLY A 10 6.70 -15.00 8.77
CA GLY A 10 7.18 -14.49 7.48
C GLY A 10 8.57 -13.84 7.62
N THR A 11 9.32 -13.83 6.54
CA THR A 11 10.65 -13.21 6.50
C THR A 11 10.51 -11.68 6.47
N PRO A 12 11.28 -10.93 7.24
CA PRO A 12 11.30 -9.48 7.12
C PRO A 12 11.77 -9.04 5.72
N ILE A 13 11.27 -7.91 5.27
CA ILE A 13 11.71 -7.26 4.03
C ILE A 13 12.87 -6.34 4.36
N HIS A 14 13.98 -6.45 3.63
CA HIS A 14 15.10 -5.53 3.75
C HIS A 14 15.19 -4.64 2.52
N VAL A 15 15.21 -3.34 2.73
CA VAL A 15 15.29 -2.31 1.69
C VAL A 15 16.58 -1.52 1.88
N LEU A 16 17.44 -1.55 0.87
CA LEU A 16 18.64 -0.72 0.79
C LEU A 16 18.72 -0.10 -0.61
N VAL A 17 18.42 1.18 -0.72
CA VAL A 17 18.64 1.99 -1.92
C VAL A 17 19.73 3.00 -1.63
N LYS A 18 20.96 2.73 -2.08
CA LYS A 18 22.10 3.64 -1.91
C LYS A 18 21.92 4.88 -2.77
N ARG A 19 21.45 4.68 -4.02
CA ARG A 19 21.28 5.76 -4.96
C ARG A 19 20.24 5.43 -6.04
N LYS A 20 19.35 6.40 -6.32
CA LYS A 20 18.50 6.42 -7.51
C LYS A 20 18.58 7.77 -8.15
N THR A 21 19.01 7.80 -9.42
CA THR A 21 19.12 9.02 -10.23
C THR A 21 18.34 8.85 -11.52
N PHE A 22 17.48 9.78 -11.85
CA PHE A 22 16.91 9.86 -13.20
C PHE A 22 17.90 10.59 -14.10
N PRO A 23 18.18 10.05 -15.30
CA PRO A 23 19.12 10.67 -16.24
C PRO A 23 18.58 12.00 -16.76
N ALA A 24 19.49 12.82 -17.28
CA ALA A 24 19.14 14.03 -18.00
C ALA A 24 18.31 13.68 -19.25
N VAL A 25 17.20 14.41 -19.47
CA VAL A 25 16.35 14.25 -20.67
C VAL A 25 16.02 15.62 -21.25
N GLY A 26 16.47 15.89 -22.47
CA GLY A 26 16.36 17.21 -23.10
C GLY A 26 17.04 18.28 -22.25
N ASP A 27 16.34 19.35 -21.90
CA ASP A 27 16.85 20.45 -21.08
C ASP A 27 16.82 20.16 -19.55
N ARG A 28 16.28 19.01 -19.13
CA ARG A 28 16.25 18.63 -17.72
C ARG A 28 17.56 17.97 -17.32
N GLN A 29 18.18 18.49 -16.27
CA GLN A 29 19.38 17.90 -15.69
C GLN A 29 19.08 16.56 -15.02
N ALA A 30 20.11 15.72 -14.84
CA ALA A 30 20.01 14.51 -14.04
C ALA A 30 19.57 14.85 -12.61
N GLN A 31 18.61 14.08 -12.08
CA GLN A 31 18.03 14.32 -10.77
C GLN A 31 18.27 13.12 -9.85
N LEU A 32 19.03 13.34 -8.79
CA LEU A 32 19.13 12.38 -7.69
C LEU A 32 17.85 12.45 -6.85
N VAL A 33 17.16 11.32 -6.70
CA VAL A 33 15.84 11.23 -6.05
C VAL A 33 15.93 10.51 -4.72
N LEU A 34 16.66 9.39 -4.65
CA LEU A 34 16.85 8.63 -3.40
C LEU A 34 18.34 8.53 -3.09
N ARG A 35 18.70 8.74 -1.82
CA ARG A 35 20.05 8.59 -1.30
C ARG A 35 20.02 7.89 0.05
N ASP A 36 20.76 6.79 0.19
CA ASP A 36 20.97 6.07 1.45
C ASP A 36 19.67 5.74 2.21
N VAL A 37 18.63 5.31 1.46
CA VAL A 37 17.37 4.84 2.03
C VAL A 37 17.58 3.41 2.51
N SER A 38 17.51 3.19 3.82
CA SER A 38 17.67 1.86 4.42
C SER A 38 16.65 1.66 5.54
N PHE A 39 15.91 0.55 5.48
CA PHE A 39 14.99 0.11 6.53
C PHE A 39 14.62 -1.36 6.38
N GLU A 40 14.09 -1.92 7.46
CA GLU A 40 13.53 -3.25 7.52
C GLU A 40 12.03 -3.17 7.78
N VAL A 41 11.25 -4.10 7.21
CA VAL A 41 9.80 -4.21 7.43
C VAL A 41 9.50 -5.57 8.04
N ALA A 42 8.95 -5.56 9.25
CA ALA A 42 8.52 -6.79 9.92
C ALA A 42 7.35 -7.44 9.18
N PRO A 43 7.27 -8.78 9.14
CA PRO A 43 6.14 -9.48 8.54
C PRO A 43 4.81 -9.05 9.16
N ARG A 44 3.76 -8.96 8.33
CA ARG A 44 2.40 -8.62 8.74
C ARG A 44 2.28 -7.25 9.43
N SER A 45 3.25 -6.35 9.24
CA SER A 45 3.17 -4.97 9.70
C SER A 45 2.55 -4.06 8.65
N PHE A 46 1.97 -2.96 9.09
CA PHE A 46 1.45 -1.91 8.22
C PHE A 46 2.38 -0.69 8.33
N VAL A 47 3.32 -0.59 7.41
CA VAL A 47 4.31 0.50 7.39
C VAL A 47 3.87 1.57 6.41
N VAL A 48 3.75 2.80 6.90
CA VAL A 48 3.40 3.95 6.08
C VAL A 48 4.64 4.78 5.76
N ILE A 49 4.83 5.06 4.48
CA ILE A 49 5.90 5.92 3.97
C ILE A 49 5.29 7.29 3.66
N THR A 50 5.75 8.32 4.36
CA THR A 50 5.30 9.71 4.18
C THR A 50 6.44 10.60 3.70
N GLY A 51 6.10 11.79 3.23
CA GLY A 51 7.06 12.80 2.80
C GLY A 51 6.46 13.79 1.81
N PRO A 52 7.16 14.89 1.48
CA PRO A 52 6.68 15.90 0.54
C PRO A 52 6.35 15.30 -0.84
N SER A 53 5.49 15.98 -1.59
CA SER A 53 5.23 15.60 -2.98
C SER A 53 6.53 15.68 -3.80
N GLY A 54 6.76 14.66 -4.65
CA GLY A 54 7.95 14.58 -5.49
C GLY A 54 9.24 14.14 -4.78
N CYS A 55 9.22 13.80 -3.48
CA CYS A 55 10.44 13.33 -2.79
C CYS A 55 10.87 11.90 -3.13
N GLY A 56 10.14 11.16 -3.97
CA GLY A 56 10.56 9.81 -4.40
C GLY A 56 9.82 8.64 -3.77
N LYS A 57 8.71 8.85 -3.06
CA LYS A 57 7.90 7.76 -2.44
C LYS A 57 7.45 6.71 -3.45
N SER A 58 6.84 7.15 -4.55
CA SER A 58 6.39 6.24 -5.63
C SER A 58 7.57 5.56 -6.33
N THR A 59 8.70 6.27 -6.48
CA THR A 59 9.94 5.70 -7.01
C THR A 59 10.44 4.58 -6.11
N LEU A 60 10.44 4.79 -4.79
CA LEU A 60 10.83 3.77 -3.83
C LEU A 60 9.91 2.54 -3.89
N LEU A 61 8.58 2.74 -3.97
CA LEU A 61 7.66 1.60 -4.15
C LEU A 61 7.89 0.86 -5.48
N ASN A 62 8.15 1.58 -6.57
CA ASN A 62 8.45 0.97 -7.87
C ASN A 62 9.74 0.13 -7.83
N ILE A 63 10.77 0.59 -7.11
CA ILE A 63 11.99 -0.17 -6.87
C ILE A 63 11.69 -1.44 -6.08
N ILE A 64 10.95 -1.33 -4.97
CA ILE A 64 10.57 -2.48 -4.12
C ILE A 64 9.73 -3.48 -4.91
N ALA A 65 8.86 -3.01 -5.80
CA ALA A 65 8.05 -3.85 -6.69
C ALA A 65 8.85 -4.52 -7.82
N GLY A 66 10.13 -4.16 -8.00
CA GLY A 66 10.94 -4.60 -9.15
C GLY A 66 10.52 -3.99 -10.49
N LEU A 67 9.69 -2.93 -10.49
CA LEU A 67 9.26 -2.19 -11.67
C LEU A 67 10.31 -1.18 -12.15
N ASP A 68 11.18 -0.73 -11.25
CA ASP A 68 12.33 0.12 -11.55
C ASP A 68 13.58 -0.59 -11.03
N THR A 69 14.43 -1.03 -11.94
CA THR A 69 15.66 -1.80 -11.65
C THR A 69 16.94 -0.97 -11.83
N ASP A 70 16.80 0.29 -12.27
CA ASP A 70 17.93 1.22 -12.48
C ASP A 70 18.22 1.98 -11.18
N TYR A 71 18.84 1.32 -10.20
CA TYR A 71 19.28 1.91 -8.94
C TYR A 71 20.50 1.17 -8.38
N GLU A 72 21.21 1.81 -7.46
CA GLU A 72 22.28 1.19 -6.68
C GLU A 72 21.72 0.74 -5.33
N GLY A 73 21.86 -0.54 -4.99
CA GLY A 73 21.38 -1.08 -3.72
C GLY A 73 20.89 -2.52 -3.83
N GLU A 74 20.09 -2.93 -2.86
CA GLU A 74 19.54 -4.28 -2.78
C GLU A 74 18.16 -4.25 -2.12
N ILE A 75 17.22 -5.02 -2.69
CA ILE A 75 15.90 -5.27 -2.11
C ILE A 75 15.78 -6.77 -1.87
N ASP A 76 15.66 -7.15 -0.61
CA ASP A 76 15.40 -8.54 -0.22
C ASP A 76 13.95 -8.67 0.29
N LEU A 77 13.13 -9.33 -0.49
CA LEU A 77 11.73 -9.65 -0.17
C LEU A 77 11.58 -11.07 0.39
N GLY A 78 12.67 -11.81 0.47
CA GLY A 78 12.64 -13.21 0.87
C GLY A 78 11.73 -14.08 -0.01
N PRO A 79 11.12 -15.13 0.56
CA PRO A 79 10.19 -16.00 -0.17
C PRO A 79 8.92 -15.31 -0.64
N ALA A 80 8.56 -14.16 -0.03
CA ALA A 80 7.35 -13.40 -0.36
C ALA A 80 7.43 -12.64 -1.69
N LYS A 81 8.59 -12.67 -2.36
CA LYS A 81 8.82 -11.99 -3.64
C LYS A 81 7.77 -12.34 -4.71
N ASP A 82 7.40 -13.60 -4.80
CA ASP A 82 6.44 -14.09 -5.81
C ASP A 82 4.97 -13.87 -5.38
N SER A 83 4.75 -13.38 -4.15
CA SER A 83 3.43 -13.07 -3.57
C SER A 83 3.29 -11.57 -3.26
N LEU A 84 3.77 -10.72 -4.16
CA LEU A 84 3.68 -9.27 -4.06
C LEU A 84 2.57 -8.74 -4.96
N THR A 85 1.74 -7.87 -4.41
CA THR A 85 0.70 -7.14 -5.14
C THR A 85 0.90 -5.64 -5.01
N PHE A 86 0.64 -4.89 -6.08
CA PHE A 86 0.76 -3.44 -6.11
C PHE A 86 -0.58 -2.78 -6.48
N ILE A 87 -1.11 -1.96 -5.58
CA ILE A 87 -2.26 -1.10 -5.82
C ILE A 87 -1.76 0.32 -6.12
N PHE A 88 -1.94 0.73 -7.36
CA PHE A 88 -1.47 2.02 -7.86
C PHE A 88 -2.41 3.17 -7.47
N GLN A 89 -1.90 4.38 -7.53
CA GLN A 89 -2.66 5.61 -7.33
C GLN A 89 -3.88 5.70 -8.25
N THR A 90 -3.76 5.27 -9.50
CA THR A 90 -4.90 5.09 -10.42
C THR A 90 -5.38 3.65 -10.32
N PRO A 91 -6.68 3.34 -10.23
CA PRO A 91 -7.20 1.97 -10.05
C PRO A 91 -6.78 0.97 -11.14
N ARG A 92 -6.40 1.45 -12.34
CA ARG A 92 -5.93 0.63 -13.47
C ARG A 92 -6.85 -0.55 -13.76
N LEU A 93 -8.16 -0.32 -13.71
CA LEU A 93 -9.15 -1.29 -14.17
C LEU A 93 -9.14 -1.32 -15.69
N LEU A 94 -9.32 -2.51 -16.27
CA LEU A 94 -9.49 -2.66 -17.72
C LEU A 94 -10.88 -2.11 -18.12
N PRO A 95 -10.97 -1.07 -18.96
CA PRO A 95 -12.23 -0.40 -19.26
C PRO A 95 -13.22 -1.26 -20.03
N TRP A 96 -12.75 -2.29 -20.71
CA TRP A 96 -13.56 -3.27 -21.48
C TRP A 96 -13.95 -4.51 -20.68
N SER A 97 -13.60 -4.60 -19.41
CA SER A 97 -13.93 -5.70 -18.51
C SER A 97 -14.81 -5.21 -17.37
N THR A 98 -15.77 -6.03 -16.97
CA THR A 98 -16.64 -5.78 -15.82
C THR A 98 -15.84 -5.77 -14.50
N VAL A 99 -16.47 -5.39 -13.38
CA VAL A 99 -15.87 -5.51 -12.05
C VAL A 99 -15.43 -6.94 -11.77
N TYR A 100 -16.33 -7.91 -12.02
CA TYR A 100 -16.03 -9.33 -11.84
C TYR A 100 -14.80 -9.77 -12.65
N GLU A 101 -14.79 -9.47 -13.94
CA GLU A 101 -13.71 -9.83 -14.86
C GLU A 101 -12.39 -9.14 -14.49
N ASN A 102 -12.42 -7.88 -14.02
CA ASN A 102 -11.25 -7.19 -13.53
C ASN A 102 -10.63 -7.86 -12.28
N ILE A 103 -11.46 -8.45 -11.41
CA ILE A 103 -10.98 -9.20 -10.25
C ILE A 103 -10.51 -10.59 -10.67
N ALA A 104 -11.22 -11.26 -11.57
CA ALA A 104 -10.85 -12.59 -12.06
C ALA A 104 -9.53 -12.59 -12.85
N LEU A 105 -9.22 -11.49 -13.54
CA LEU A 105 -8.05 -11.36 -14.42
C LEU A 105 -6.71 -11.73 -13.77
N VAL A 106 -6.57 -11.50 -12.46
CA VAL A 106 -5.32 -11.73 -11.74
C VAL A 106 -5.17 -13.16 -11.23
N LEU A 107 -6.21 -13.99 -11.40
CA LEU A 107 -6.19 -15.40 -11.02
C LEU A 107 -5.90 -16.26 -12.26
N PRO A 108 -5.04 -17.30 -12.13
CA PRO A 108 -4.84 -18.26 -13.19
C PRO A 108 -6.15 -19.01 -13.54
N ASP A 109 -6.25 -19.52 -14.78
CA ASP A 109 -7.37 -20.33 -15.18
C ASP A 109 -7.53 -21.56 -14.28
N GLY A 110 -8.75 -21.75 -13.74
CA GLY A 110 -9.05 -22.85 -12.82
C GLY A 110 -8.57 -22.65 -11.39
N ASP A 111 -8.09 -21.48 -11.02
CA ASP A 111 -7.73 -21.16 -9.64
C ASP A 111 -8.95 -21.29 -8.71
N PRO A 112 -8.87 -22.04 -7.61
CA PRO A 112 -9.99 -22.23 -6.68
C PRO A 112 -10.53 -20.90 -6.09
N ARG A 113 -9.70 -19.86 -6.00
CA ARG A 113 -10.11 -18.52 -5.53
C ARG A 113 -11.10 -17.84 -6.44
N CYS A 114 -11.26 -18.31 -7.70
CA CYS A 114 -12.35 -17.83 -8.57
C CYS A 114 -13.73 -18.00 -7.94
N ALA A 115 -13.93 -19.02 -7.10
CA ALA A 115 -15.18 -19.23 -6.37
C ALA A 115 -15.39 -18.20 -5.23
N GLU A 116 -14.33 -17.52 -4.79
CA GLU A 116 -14.38 -16.50 -3.74
C GLU A 116 -14.70 -15.09 -4.28
N ILE A 117 -14.62 -14.88 -5.61
CA ILE A 117 -14.84 -13.55 -6.22
C ILE A 117 -16.20 -12.95 -5.86
N PRO A 118 -17.34 -13.67 -5.94
CA PRO A 118 -18.63 -13.09 -5.58
C PRO A 118 -18.68 -12.60 -4.13
N ALA A 119 -18.13 -13.37 -3.20
CA ALA A 119 -18.05 -13.00 -1.79
C ALA A 119 -17.12 -11.78 -1.57
N MET A 120 -16.01 -11.69 -2.30
CA MET A 120 -15.12 -10.53 -2.25
C MET A 120 -15.81 -9.28 -2.80
N ILE A 121 -16.54 -9.38 -3.90
CA ILE A 121 -17.31 -8.28 -4.49
C ILE A 121 -18.38 -7.77 -3.51
N ASP A 122 -19.09 -8.67 -2.84
CA ASP A 122 -20.06 -8.33 -1.80
C ASP A 122 -19.38 -7.62 -0.63
N ARG A 123 -18.29 -8.16 -0.15
CA ARG A 123 -17.50 -7.61 0.96
C ARG A 123 -17.01 -6.17 0.69
N VAL A 124 -16.61 -5.86 -0.53
CA VAL A 124 -16.22 -4.49 -0.89
C VAL A 124 -17.42 -3.60 -1.23
N GLY A 125 -18.65 -4.10 -1.10
CA GLY A 125 -19.89 -3.36 -1.33
C GLY A 125 -20.15 -3.06 -2.81
N LEU A 126 -19.82 -3.99 -3.72
CA LEU A 126 -20.00 -3.86 -5.16
C LEU A 126 -20.92 -4.95 -5.77
N ALA A 127 -21.72 -5.64 -4.95
CA ALA A 127 -22.58 -6.74 -5.40
C ALA A 127 -23.48 -6.34 -6.60
N GLU A 128 -24.15 -5.18 -6.49
CA GLU A 128 -25.02 -4.66 -7.57
C GLU A 128 -24.25 -4.20 -8.81
N ALA A 129 -22.95 -3.92 -8.67
CA ALA A 129 -22.09 -3.44 -9.75
C ALA A 129 -21.16 -4.52 -10.29
N ALA A 130 -21.33 -5.79 -9.93
CA ALA A 130 -20.44 -6.89 -10.33
C ALA A 130 -20.26 -6.98 -11.86
N ASN A 131 -21.33 -6.73 -12.62
CA ASN A 131 -21.35 -6.75 -14.09
C ASN A 131 -21.19 -5.36 -14.73
N ALA A 132 -20.94 -4.31 -13.94
CA ALA A 132 -20.72 -2.96 -14.46
C ALA A 132 -19.29 -2.79 -14.99
N TYR A 133 -19.16 -2.00 -16.04
CA TYR A 133 -17.85 -1.56 -16.57
C TYR A 133 -17.32 -0.36 -15.79
N PRO A 134 -15.98 -0.16 -15.73
CA PRO A 134 -15.35 0.90 -14.97
C PRO A 134 -15.88 2.31 -15.26
N GLU A 135 -16.28 2.61 -16.48
CA GLU A 135 -16.85 3.90 -16.89
C GLU A 135 -18.17 4.26 -16.18
N ARG A 136 -18.90 3.24 -15.67
CA ARG A 136 -20.17 3.40 -14.93
C ARG A 136 -19.96 3.47 -13.42
N LEU A 137 -18.73 3.36 -12.95
CA LEU A 137 -18.38 3.37 -11.54
C LEU A 137 -17.89 4.75 -11.10
N SER A 138 -18.30 5.19 -9.92
CA SER A 138 -17.63 6.30 -9.25
C SER A 138 -16.17 5.97 -8.96
N LEU A 139 -15.32 6.98 -8.73
CA LEU A 139 -13.91 6.76 -8.37
C LEU A 139 -13.78 5.88 -7.10
N GLY A 140 -14.63 6.09 -6.09
CA GLY A 140 -14.68 5.27 -4.88
C GLY A 140 -15.00 3.81 -5.19
N MET A 141 -15.96 3.52 -6.07
CA MET A 141 -16.28 2.15 -6.51
C MET A 141 -15.11 1.52 -7.28
N GLN A 142 -14.44 2.27 -8.14
CA GLN A 142 -13.24 1.79 -8.84
C GLN A 142 -12.10 1.45 -7.86
N ARG A 143 -11.92 2.24 -6.79
CA ARG A 143 -10.95 1.95 -5.73
C ARG A 143 -11.31 0.67 -4.97
N ARG A 144 -12.60 0.46 -4.64
CA ARG A 144 -13.09 -0.78 -4.02
C ARG A 144 -12.81 -2.00 -4.90
N ALA A 145 -13.04 -1.90 -6.21
CA ALA A 145 -12.71 -2.96 -7.17
C ALA A 145 -11.19 -3.22 -7.23
N ALA A 146 -10.36 -2.19 -7.18
CA ALA A 146 -8.91 -2.33 -7.13
C ALA A 146 -8.42 -3.00 -5.83
N LEU A 147 -9.03 -2.67 -4.67
CA LEU A 147 -8.79 -3.37 -3.41
C LEU A 147 -9.18 -4.85 -3.51
N ALA A 148 -10.39 -5.15 -4.00
CA ALA A 148 -10.87 -6.53 -4.19
C ALA A 148 -9.90 -7.33 -5.07
N ARG A 149 -9.46 -6.75 -6.21
CA ARG A 149 -8.48 -7.37 -7.11
C ARG A 149 -7.14 -7.64 -6.43
N GLY A 150 -6.70 -6.75 -5.53
CA GLY A 150 -5.47 -6.94 -4.78
C GLY A 150 -5.59 -8.02 -3.72
N PHE A 151 -6.65 -7.99 -2.93
CA PHE A 151 -6.84 -8.91 -1.81
C PHE A 151 -7.29 -10.32 -2.20
N ILE A 152 -7.93 -10.53 -3.38
CA ILE A 152 -8.28 -11.87 -3.85
C ILE A 152 -7.04 -12.74 -4.09
N LEU A 153 -5.90 -12.13 -4.34
CA LEU A 153 -4.60 -12.83 -4.49
C LEU A 153 -4.07 -13.35 -3.16
N GLN A 154 -4.58 -12.88 -2.03
CA GLN A 154 -4.06 -13.18 -0.68
C GLN A 154 -2.55 -12.93 -0.57
N PRO A 155 -2.06 -11.73 -0.94
CA PRO A 155 -0.64 -11.48 -1.07
C PRO A 155 0.07 -11.47 0.29
N GLU A 156 1.34 -11.91 0.31
CA GLU A 156 2.20 -11.76 1.48
C GLU A 156 2.73 -10.33 1.62
N ILE A 157 2.89 -9.61 0.49
CA ILE A 157 3.32 -8.21 0.43
C ILE A 157 2.32 -7.41 -0.40
N LEU A 158 1.83 -6.30 0.18
CA LEU A 158 0.94 -5.36 -0.49
C LEU A 158 1.57 -3.97 -0.52
N LEU A 159 1.86 -3.47 -1.70
CA LEU A 159 2.32 -2.12 -1.95
C LEU A 159 1.14 -1.25 -2.36
N MET A 160 1.02 -0.05 -1.79
CA MET A 160 -0.07 0.88 -2.11
C MET A 160 0.48 2.30 -2.28
N ASP A 161 0.26 2.89 -3.44
CA ASP A 161 0.72 4.24 -3.76
C ASP A 161 -0.45 5.23 -3.78
N GLU A 162 -0.59 6.04 -2.73
CA GLU A 162 -1.61 7.08 -2.54
C GLU A 162 -3.04 6.63 -2.97
N PRO A 163 -3.56 5.48 -2.49
CA PRO A 163 -4.76 4.86 -3.06
C PRO A 163 -6.03 5.66 -2.81
N PHE A 164 -6.03 6.61 -1.87
CA PHE A 164 -7.22 7.39 -1.48
C PHE A 164 -7.18 8.86 -1.91
N VAL A 165 -6.16 9.25 -2.67
CA VAL A 165 -6.04 10.61 -3.21
C VAL A 165 -7.23 10.97 -4.11
N SER A 166 -7.63 12.23 -4.07
CA SER A 166 -8.74 12.80 -4.88
C SER A 166 -10.14 12.23 -4.56
N LEU A 167 -10.31 11.65 -3.39
CA LEU A 167 -11.61 11.25 -2.87
C LEU A 167 -12.13 12.30 -1.89
N ASP A 168 -13.44 12.42 -1.77
CA ASP A 168 -14.08 13.16 -0.71
C ASP A 168 -13.91 12.46 0.65
N ASP A 169 -13.97 13.22 1.75
CA ASP A 169 -13.70 12.69 3.10
C ASP A 169 -14.57 11.48 3.49
N PRO A 170 -15.90 11.44 3.25
CA PRO A 170 -16.71 10.27 3.56
C PRO A 170 -16.30 9.02 2.80
N THR A 171 -16.02 9.15 1.49
CA THR A 171 -15.59 8.04 0.64
C THR A 171 -14.20 7.54 1.07
N ALA A 172 -13.26 8.45 1.35
CA ALA A 172 -11.93 8.09 1.83
C ALA A 172 -12.00 7.36 3.19
N THR A 173 -12.85 7.84 4.12
CA THR A 173 -13.05 7.20 5.42
C THR A 173 -13.58 5.77 5.26
N SER A 174 -14.63 5.59 4.46
CA SER A 174 -15.19 4.27 4.19
C SER A 174 -14.20 3.30 3.54
N LEU A 175 -13.32 3.80 2.68
CA LEU A 175 -12.27 2.98 2.05
C LEU A 175 -11.14 2.62 3.02
N ARG A 176 -10.77 3.50 3.94
CA ARG A 176 -9.81 3.19 5.01
C ARG A 176 -10.35 2.11 5.95
N GLU A 177 -11.62 2.21 6.35
CA GLU A 177 -12.28 1.19 7.18
C GLU A 177 -12.31 -0.17 6.46
N LEU A 178 -12.69 -0.20 5.18
CA LEU A 178 -12.67 -1.39 4.36
C LEU A 178 -11.26 -1.99 4.25
N LEU A 179 -10.23 -1.15 4.00
CA LEU A 179 -8.85 -1.62 3.94
C LEU A 179 -8.41 -2.28 5.25
N MET A 180 -8.72 -1.66 6.38
CA MET A 180 -8.37 -2.22 7.70
C MET A 180 -9.13 -3.52 7.98
N GLU A 181 -10.39 -3.62 7.61
CA GLU A 181 -11.18 -4.86 7.71
C GLU A 181 -10.54 -5.99 6.88
N LEU A 182 -10.17 -5.70 5.62
CA LEU A 182 -9.51 -6.66 4.74
C LEU A 182 -8.16 -7.09 5.31
N TRP A 183 -7.36 -6.13 5.79
CA TRP A 183 -6.05 -6.40 6.37
C TRP A 183 -6.12 -7.23 7.66
N HIS A 184 -7.08 -6.95 8.56
CA HIS A 184 -7.28 -7.75 9.79
C HIS A 184 -7.71 -9.19 9.49
N SER A 185 -8.49 -9.41 8.42
CA SER A 185 -8.93 -10.76 8.04
C SER A 185 -7.86 -11.56 7.30
N GLN A 186 -6.98 -10.87 6.59
CA GLN A 186 -5.87 -11.46 5.82
C GLN A 186 -4.60 -10.66 6.11
N PRO A 187 -3.95 -10.89 7.27
CA PRO A 187 -2.76 -10.13 7.65
C PRO A 187 -1.64 -10.29 6.63
N THR A 188 -1.34 -9.21 5.92
CA THR A 188 -0.27 -9.10 4.93
C THR A 188 0.72 -8.01 5.35
N THR A 189 1.94 -8.06 4.85
CA THR A 189 2.92 -6.98 5.05
C THR A 189 2.58 -5.84 4.10
N VAL A 190 2.26 -4.65 4.64
CA VAL A 190 1.84 -3.49 3.85
C VAL A 190 2.92 -2.41 3.86
N LEU A 191 3.25 -1.92 2.68
CA LEU A 191 3.97 -0.67 2.46
C LEU A 191 3.02 0.31 1.77
N PHE A 192 2.59 1.32 2.51
CA PHE A 192 1.57 2.28 2.10
C PHE A 192 2.16 3.67 1.97
N VAL A 193 2.04 4.28 0.82
CA VAL A 193 2.49 5.65 0.57
C VAL A 193 1.32 6.60 0.69
N THR A 194 1.49 7.66 1.47
CA THR A 194 0.56 8.81 1.53
C THR A 194 1.30 10.10 1.88
N HIS A 195 0.71 11.22 1.53
CA HIS A 195 1.12 12.54 2.00
C HIS A 195 0.18 13.06 3.11
N ASP A 196 -0.94 12.38 3.39
CA ASP A 196 -1.86 12.72 4.46
C ASP A 196 -1.37 12.14 5.80
N ARG A 197 -1.09 13.06 6.75
CA ARG A 197 -0.57 12.69 8.08
C ARG A 197 -1.62 11.99 8.94
N SER A 198 -2.90 12.37 8.82
CA SER A 198 -3.99 11.75 9.56
C SER A 198 -4.20 10.31 9.10
N GLU A 199 -4.19 10.09 7.80
CA GLU A 199 -4.26 8.77 7.19
C GLU A 199 -3.08 7.87 7.63
N ALA A 200 -1.87 8.42 7.66
CA ALA A 200 -0.68 7.72 8.12
C ALA A 200 -0.82 7.22 9.57
N ILE A 201 -1.39 8.04 10.46
CA ILE A 201 -1.63 7.66 11.87
C ILE A 201 -2.77 6.66 12.00
N GLN A 202 -3.85 6.83 11.22
CA GLN A 202 -5.01 5.95 11.29
C GLN A 202 -4.71 4.53 10.83
N LEU A 203 -3.86 4.37 9.82
CA LEU A 203 -3.57 3.07 9.19
C LEU A 203 -2.27 2.43 9.69
N GLY A 204 -1.20 3.23 9.82
CA GLY A 204 0.14 2.71 10.07
C GLY A 204 0.34 2.15 11.48
N THR A 205 1.07 1.06 11.59
CA THR A 205 1.69 0.62 12.85
C THR A 205 3.06 1.29 13.04
N ARG A 206 3.68 1.71 11.93
CA ARG A 206 4.98 2.39 11.87
C ARG A 206 4.98 3.37 10.70
N ILE A 207 5.63 4.51 10.89
CA ILE A 207 5.76 5.57 9.90
C ILE A 207 7.22 5.81 9.59
N LEU A 208 7.56 5.71 8.31
CA LEU A 208 8.83 6.14 7.74
C LEU A 208 8.62 7.47 7.04
N ARG A 209 9.29 8.53 7.50
CA ARG A 209 9.22 9.84 6.84
C ARG A 209 10.46 10.07 6.00
N LEU A 210 10.25 10.30 4.71
CA LEU A 210 11.32 10.67 3.79
C LEU A 210 11.61 12.17 3.86
N SER A 211 12.88 12.53 3.77
CA SER A 211 13.34 13.93 3.69
C SER A 211 12.92 14.58 2.38
N PRO A 212 12.80 15.92 2.33
CA PRO A 212 12.66 16.64 1.05
C PRO A 212 13.96 16.59 0.22
N GLY A 213 13.83 16.72 -1.10
CA GLY A 213 14.96 16.75 -2.03
C GLY A 213 15.49 15.35 -2.33
N GLU A 214 16.76 15.10 -2.01
CA GLU A 214 17.37 13.77 -2.10
C GLU A 214 16.87 12.93 -0.92
N ALA A 215 15.84 12.11 -1.15
CA ALA A 215 15.15 11.46 -0.05
C ALA A 215 16.02 10.39 0.64
N SER A 216 16.11 10.52 1.92
CA SER A 216 16.57 9.51 2.87
C SER A 216 15.49 9.32 3.95
N VAL A 217 15.63 8.30 4.80
CA VAL A 217 14.74 8.12 5.96
C VAL A 217 15.09 9.15 7.02
N ALA A 218 14.32 10.24 7.08
CA ALA A 218 14.52 11.32 8.07
C ALA A 218 13.96 10.96 9.45
N GLN A 219 12.94 10.10 9.50
CA GLN A 219 12.32 9.66 10.73
C GLN A 219 11.71 8.27 10.58
N ASP A 220 11.82 7.50 11.64
CA ASP A 220 11.24 6.18 11.80
C ASP A 220 10.52 6.13 13.15
N ALA A 221 9.21 5.98 13.14
CA ALA A 221 8.40 6.11 14.35
C ALA A 221 7.30 5.04 14.42
N VAL A 222 7.15 4.44 15.59
CA VAL A 222 6.03 3.54 15.91
C VAL A 222 4.80 4.37 16.27
N VAL A 223 3.63 3.96 15.76
CA VAL A 223 2.34 4.55 16.12
C VAL A 223 1.77 3.81 17.33
N ASN A 224 1.56 4.55 18.42
CA ASN A 224 1.13 4.00 19.70
C ASN A 224 -0.38 4.17 19.94
N LEU A 225 -1.20 3.80 18.94
CA LEU A 225 -2.66 3.83 19.03
C LEU A 225 -3.23 2.43 18.83
N ASN A 226 -4.21 2.06 19.67
CA ASN A 226 -5.03 0.89 19.45
C ASN A 226 -6.15 1.19 18.43
N ASP A 227 -6.90 0.17 18.00
CA ASP A 227 -7.94 0.29 16.96
C ASP A 227 -9.08 1.25 17.33
N ALA A 228 -9.41 1.39 18.61
CA ALA A 228 -10.44 2.33 19.07
C ALA A 228 -9.92 3.78 18.99
N GLU A 229 -8.67 4.00 19.43
CA GLU A 229 -8.01 5.31 19.40
C GLU A 229 -7.78 5.80 17.97
N ARG A 230 -7.54 4.91 16.99
CA ARG A 230 -7.41 5.24 15.57
C ARG A 230 -8.68 5.83 14.96
N ARG A 231 -9.85 5.62 15.59
CA ARG A 231 -11.14 6.18 15.21
C ARG A 231 -11.45 7.48 15.96
N ASP A 232 -10.72 7.77 17.04
CA ASP A 232 -10.88 9.00 17.80
C ASP A 232 -10.00 10.11 17.21
N ARG A 233 -10.64 11.16 16.69
CA ARG A 233 -9.97 12.30 16.08
C ARG A 233 -8.97 13.00 17.02
N ALA A 234 -9.28 13.07 18.32
CA ALA A 234 -8.42 13.73 19.30
C ALA A 234 -7.14 12.89 19.55
N ALA A 235 -7.28 11.57 19.68
CA ALA A 235 -6.15 10.66 19.82
C ALA A 235 -5.24 10.69 18.57
N VAL A 236 -5.85 10.62 17.38
CA VAL A 236 -5.12 10.73 16.10
C VAL A 236 -4.35 12.04 16.00
N LEU A 237 -4.97 13.18 16.34
CA LEU A 237 -4.29 14.48 16.31
C LEU A 237 -3.14 14.57 17.32
N THR A 238 -3.32 14.01 18.51
CA THR A 238 -2.27 13.97 19.54
C THR A 238 -1.06 13.17 19.06
N GLU A 239 -1.30 11.99 18.51
CA GLU A 239 -0.25 11.12 17.99
C GLU A 239 0.41 11.71 16.72
N GLN A 240 -0.37 12.36 15.87
CA GLN A 240 0.14 13.10 14.72
C GLN A 240 1.11 14.21 15.17
N ASN A 241 0.74 14.97 16.19
CA ASN A 241 1.62 16.01 16.75
C ASN A 241 2.89 15.40 17.35
N ARG A 242 2.78 14.27 18.06
CA ARG A 242 3.96 13.55 18.61
C ARG A 242 4.93 13.15 17.50
N ILE A 243 4.43 12.60 16.40
CA ILE A 243 5.28 12.06 15.32
C ILE A 243 5.76 13.16 14.36
N PHE A 244 4.93 14.14 14.03
CA PHE A 244 5.24 15.11 12.98
C PHE A 244 5.63 16.52 13.48
N ALA A 245 5.49 16.82 14.78
CA ALA A 245 5.85 18.16 15.33
C ALA A 245 7.36 18.37 15.53
N ALA A 246 8.17 17.30 15.49
CA ALA A 246 9.61 17.38 15.65
C ALA A 246 10.31 17.57 14.29
N THR A 247 10.23 18.78 13.75
CA THR A 247 11.17 19.27 12.70
C THR A 247 11.02 20.77 12.56
#